data_c54d6de7171654d0994df4ff05a6dd47
#
_entry.id   c54d6de7171654d0994df4ff05a6dd47
#
_cell.length_a   1.000
_cell.length_b   1.000
_cell.length_c   1.000
_cell.angle_alpha   90.00
_cell.angle_beta   90.00
_cell.angle_gamma   90.00
#
_symmetry.space_group_name_H-M   'P 1'
#
loop_
_entity.id
_entity.type
_entity.pdbx_description
1 polymer ?
#
loop_
_entity_poly.entity_id
_entity_poly.type
_entity_poly.pdbx_seq_one_letter_code
_entity_poly.pdbx_strand_id
1 'polypeptide(L)'
;MIVTSIGGTTMDVRPYRIDPATARQSIEAGEAVVLDLTSPLIGSAIRGRIPGARWVSPRDILDRNRHTADLVRALPDLPRDKTIIAYCTCPDEEASARLTRVLRRQGYDAWTLIGGLPAWRAAGYPMEANAA
;
A
#
# COMPACT_ATOMS: atom_id res chain seq x y z
N MET A 1 -13.30 -5.16 15.79
CA MET A 1 -13.92 -3.85 15.54
C MET A 1 -14.41 -3.80 14.10
N ILE A 2 -15.61 -3.34 13.91
CA ILE A 2 -16.21 -3.24 12.59
C ILE A 2 -15.95 -1.84 12.04
N VAL A 3 -15.38 -1.79 10.85
CA VAL A 3 -15.22 -0.52 10.14
C VAL A 3 -16.33 -0.42 9.11
N THR A 4 -17.19 0.56 9.26
CA THR A 4 -18.29 0.78 8.33
C THR A 4 -17.92 1.87 7.36
N SER A 5 -17.96 1.57 6.07
CA SER A 5 -17.79 2.57 5.03
C SER A 5 -19.06 3.41 4.91
N ILE A 6 -18.88 4.69 4.66
CA ILE A 6 -19.99 5.62 4.43
C ILE A 6 -20.28 5.64 2.93
N GLY A 7 -21.53 5.81 2.55
CA GLY A 7 -21.93 5.94 1.16
C GLY A 7 -22.28 4.63 0.45
N GLY A 8 -22.67 3.61 1.19
CA GLY A 8 -23.18 2.36 0.64
C GLY A 8 -22.10 1.42 0.10
N THR A 9 -20.84 1.67 0.42
CA THR A 9 -19.76 0.78 0.01
C THR A 9 -19.69 -0.45 0.91
N THR A 10 -19.04 -1.50 0.39
CA THR A 10 -18.85 -2.74 1.13
C THR A 10 -18.08 -2.51 2.41
N MET A 11 -18.54 -3.11 3.49
CA MET A 11 -17.85 -3.10 4.77
C MET A 11 -16.61 -3.98 4.69
N ASP A 12 -15.43 -3.43 5.03
CA ASP A 12 -14.20 -4.20 5.16
C ASP A 12 -13.84 -4.25 6.64
N VAL A 13 -13.88 -5.45 7.21
CA VAL A 13 -13.60 -5.67 8.64
C VAL A 13 -12.14 -6.02 8.92
N ARG A 14 -11.32 -6.14 7.89
CA ARG A 14 -9.88 -6.40 8.08
C ARG A 14 -9.22 -5.16 8.65
N PRO A 15 -8.23 -5.31 9.55
CA PRO A 15 -7.61 -4.16 10.19
C PRO A 15 -6.76 -3.33 9.20
N TYR A 16 -6.75 -2.02 9.43
CA TYR A 16 -5.84 -1.09 8.77
C TYR A 16 -5.99 -1.05 7.25
N ARG A 17 -7.23 -1.11 6.79
CA ARG A 17 -7.56 -0.99 5.37
C ARG A 17 -8.09 0.40 5.05
N ILE A 18 -7.65 0.95 3.91
CA ILE A 18 -8.09 2.24 3.41
C ILE A 18 -8.65 2.05 1.99
N ASP A 19 -9.80 2.64 1.72
CA ASP A 19 -10.38 2.55 0.38
C ASP A 19 -9.67 3.48 -0.62
N PRO A 20 -9.75 3.19 -1.93
CA PRO A 20 -9.06 3.99 -2.94
C PRO A 20 -9.44 5.47 -2.94
N ALA A 21 -10.70 5.80 -2.71
CA ALA A 21 -11.14 7.19 -2.73
C ALA A 21 -10.51 8.00 -1.58
N THR A 22 -10.51 7.46 -0.38
CA THR A 22 -9.88 8.08 0.79
C THR A 22 -8.38 8.19 0.61
N ALA A 23 -7.75 7.11 0.09
CA ALA A 23 -6.33 7.11 -0.20
C ALA A 23 -5.96 8.21 -1.20
N ARG A 24 -6.74 8.35 -2.27
CA ARG A 24 -6.51 9.38 -3.27
C ARG A 24 -6.54 10.78 -2.67
N GLN A 25 -7.50 11.05 -1.79
CA GLN A 25 -7.60 12.36 -1.14
C GLN A 25 -6.33 12.68 -0.33
N SER A 26 -5.83 11.73 0.44
CA SER A 26 -4.60 11.92 1.23
C SER A 26 -3.37 12.11 0.35
N ILE A 27 -3.29 11.37 -0.75
CA ILE A 27 -2.16 11.45 -1.68
C ILE A 27 -2.17 12.83 -2.37
N GLU A 28 -3.31 13.27 -2.87
CA GLU A 28 -3.42 14.56 -3.56
C GLU A 28 -3.20 15.74 -2.62
N ALA A 29 -3.53 15.59 -1.36
CA ALA A 29 -3.28 16.62 -0.34
C ALA A 29 -1.81 16.68 0.11
N GLY A 30 -0.96 15.76 -0.35
CA GLY A 30 0.43 15.69 0.07
C GLY A 30 0.61 15.16 1.48
N GLU A 31 -0.40 14.47 2.03
CA GLU A 31 -0.40 13.98 3.39
C GLU A 31 -0.02 12.50 3.50
N ALA A 32 0.23 11.84 2.38
CA ALA A 32 0.54 10.41 2.34
C ALA A 32 1.77 10.10 1.50
N VAL A 33 2.48 9.07 1.92
CA VAL A 33 3.55 8.43 1.15
C VAL A 33 3.05 7.05 0.75
N VAL A 34 3.28 6.67 -0.51
CA VAL A 34 2.79 5.42 -1.06
C VAL A 34 3.94 4.45 -1.28
N LEU A 35 3.76 3.22 -0.84
CA LEU A 35 4.72 2.13 -1.04
C LEU A 35 4.11 1.09 -1.98
N ASP A 36 4.84 0.79 -3.05
CA ASP A 36 4.45 -0.15 -4.09
C ASP A 36 5.15 -1.48 -3.88
N LEU A 37 4.38 -2.51 -3.55
CA LEU A 37 4.89 -3.88 -3.37
C LEU A 37 4.46 -4.79 -4.53
N THR A 38 4.30 -4.23 -5.71
CA THR A 38 3.96 -5.02 -6.90
C THR A 38 5.16 -5.87 -7.31
N SER A 39 4.89 -7.14 -7.62
CA SER A 39 5.92 -8.01 -8.19
C SER A 39 6.41 -7.44 -9.52
N PRO A 40 7.73 -7.46 -9.80
CA PRO A 40 8.25 -6.97 -11.08
C PRO A 40 7.60 -7.61 -12.31
N LEU A 41 7.26 -8.90 -12.23
CA LEU A 41 6.60 -9.61 -13.34
C LEU A 41 5.20 -9.04 -13.61
N ILE A 42 4.43 -8.81 -12.57
CA ILE A 42 3.07 -8.27 -12.66
C ILE A 42 3.11 -6.78 -12.99
N GLY A 43 4.05 -6.06 -12.40
CA GLY A 43 4.26 -4.63 -12.68
C GLY A 43 4.52 -4.35 -14.14
N SER A 44 5.31 -5.21 -14.80
CA SER A 44 5.56 -5.12 -16.24
C SER A 44 4.27 -5.29 -17.06
N ALA A 45 3.39 -6.21 -16.65
CA ALA A 45 2.13 -6.47 -17.32
C ALA A 45 1.14 -5.31 -17.14
N ILE A 46 1.09 -4.70 -15.96
CA ILE A 46 0.18 -3.61 -15.65
C ILE A 46 0.66 -2.28 -16.22
N ARG A 47 1.96 -2.10 -16.35
CA ARG A 47 2.60 -0.90 -16.91
C ARG A 47 2.23 0.40 -16.22
N GLY A 48 2.16 0.37 -14.90
CA GLY A 48 1.84 1.58 -14.16
C GLY A 48 1.90 1.42 -12.66
N ARG A 49 1.91 2.56 -12.00
CA ARG A 49 1.92 2.61 -10.54
C ARG A 49 1.13 3.84 -10.09
N ILE A 50 0.78 3.87 -8.83
CA ILE A 50 0.20 5.08 -8.24
C ILE A 50 1.27 6.17 -8.27
N PRO A 51 0.93 7.40 -8.69
CA PRO A 51 1.92 8.48 -8.81
C PRO A 51 2.72 8.69 -7.52
N GLY A 52 4.04 8.79 -7.65
CA GLY A 52 4.95 9.01 -6.53
C GLY A 52 5.23 7.79 -5.68
N ALA A 53 4.69 6.64 -6.01
CA ALA A 53 4.91 5.43 -5.22
C ALA A 53 6.38 5.00 -5.24
N ARG A 54 6.86 4.58 -4.07
CA ARG A 54 8.22 4.05 -3.89
C ARG A 54 8.15 2.54 -3.87
N TRP A 55 8.95 1.90 -4.68
CA TRP A 55 8.92 0.44 -4.77
C TRP A 55 9.64 -0.23 -3.60
N VAL A 56 9.00 -1.28 -3.07
CA VAL A 56 9.55 -2.14 -2.01
C VAL A 56 9.39 -3.58 -2.49
N SER A 57 10.45 -4.38 -2.35
CA SER A 57 10.41 -5.77 -2.79
C SER A 57 9.38 -6.59 -2.00
N PRO A 58 8.33 -7.11 -2.66
CA PRO A 58 7.37 -7.96 -1.96
C PRO A 58 8.00 -9.26 -1.46
N ARG A 59 9.02 -9.77 -2.18
CA ARG A 59 9.75 -10.96 -1.77
C ARG A 59 10.41 -10.75 -0.40
N ASP A 60 11.04 -9.61 -0.19
CA ASP A 60 11.69 -9.31 1.08
C ASP A 60 10.68 -9.21 2.22
N ILE A 61 9.52 -8.63 1.95
CA ILE A 61 8.47 -8.47 2.96
C ILE A 61 7.85 -9.83 3.33
N LEU A 62 7.71 -10.73 2.37
CA LEU A 62 7.12 -12.06 2.59
C LEU A 62 8.12 -13.08 3.11
N ASP A 63 9.39 -12.75 3.18
CA ASP A 63 10.43 -13.65 3.69
C ASP A 63 10.27 -13.82 5.21
N ARG A 64 9.86 -15.01 5.61
CA ARG A 64 9.60 -15.34 7.02
C ARG A 64 10.86 -15.41 7.88
N ASN A 65 12.02 -15.49 7.25
CA ASN A 65 13.31 -15.52 7.95
C ASN A 65 13.83 -14.13 8.28
N ARG A 66 13.20 -13.08 7.80
CA ARG A 66 13.60 -11.71 8.09
C ARG A 66 12.91 -11.19 9.34
N HIS A 67 13.68 -10.50 10.17
CA HIS A 67 13.16 -9.83 11.35
C HIS A 67 12.51 -8.50 10.98
N THR A 68 11.50 -8.10 11.74
CA THR A 68 10.78 -6.85 11.57
C THR A 68 11.72 -5.64 11.48
N ALA A 69 12.73 -5.59 12.37
CA ALA A 69 13.68 -4.47 12.38
C ALA A 69 14.48 -4.37 11.08
N ASP A 70 14.85 -5.52 10.51
CA ASP A 70 15.58 -5.56 9.24
C ASP A 70 14.71 -5.10 8.08
N LEU A 71 13.44 -5.47 8.10
CA LEU A 71 12.47 -5.03 7.09
C LEU A 71 12.34 -3.50 7.09
N VAL A 72 12.21 -2.89 8.26
CA VAL A 72 12.07 -1.44 8.38
C VAL A 72 13.36 -0.73 7.94
N ARG A 73 14.52 -1.26 8.29
CA ARG A 73 15.81 -0.68 7.89
C ARG A 73 16.04 -0.71 6.38
N ALA A 74 15.46 -1.69 5.69
CA ALA A 74 15.58 -1.81 4.24
C ALA A 74 14.64 -0.86 3.48
N LEU A 75 13.74 -0.17 4.19
CA LEU A 75 12.81 0.76 3.55
C LEU A 75 13.47 2.12 3.32
N PRO A 76 13.00 2.87 2.30
CA PRO A 76 13.43 4.26 2.16
C PRO A 76 12.99 5.07 3.39
N ASP A 77 13.64 6.19 3.62
CA ASP A 77 13.29 7.07 4.74
C ASP A 77 11.81 7.41 4.70
N LEU A 78 11.10 7.00 5.73
CA LEU A 78 9.66 7.23 5.84
C LEU A 78 9.36 8.32 6.85
N PRO A 79 8.55 9.31 6.48
CA PRO A 79 8.14 10.35 7.42
C PRO A 79 7.20 9.78 8.47
N ARG A 80 7.38 10.17 9.71
CA ARG A 80 6.52 9.74 10.81
C ARG A 80 5.30 10.63 10.98
N ASP A 81 5.28 11.77 10.32
CA ASP A 81 4.20 12.74 10.37
C ASP A 81 3.22 12.63 9.21
N LYS A 82 3.37 11.60 8.38
CA LYS A 82 2.48 11.35 7.24
C LYS A 82 1.88 9.95 7.30
N THR A 83 0.76 9.79 6.63
CA THR A 83 0.13 8.48 6.41
C THR A 83 0.97 7.69 5.41
N ILE A 84 1.19 6.41 5.70
CA ILE A 84 1.86 5.49 4.78
C ILE A 84 0.80 4.57 4.19
N ILE A 85 0.73 4.50 2.87
CA ILE A 85 -0.23 3.65 2.18
C ILE A 85 0.53 2.62 1.36
N ALA A 86 0.34 1.35 1.68
CA ALA A 86 1.00 0.24 0.98
C ALA A 86 0.01 -0.47 0.08
N TYR A 87 0.42 -0.82 -1.13
CA TYR A 87 -0.39 -1.60 -2.04
C TYR A 87 0.42 -2.68 -2.74
N CYS A 88 -0.26 -3.70 -3.19
CA CYS A 88 0.33 -4.76 -4.00
C CYS A 88 -0.72 -5.31 -4.95
N THR A 89 -0.36 -6.34 -5.71
CA THR A 89 -1.24 -7.06 -6.62
C THR A 89 -1.48 -8.50 -6.19
N CYS A 90 -0.95 -8.89 -5.04
CA CYS A 90 -1.08 -10.24 -4.52
C CYS A 90 -2.49 -10.51 -3.99
N PRO A 91 -2.92 -11.78 -3.99
CA PRO A 91 -4.21 -12.14 -3.42
C PRO A 91 -4.31 -11.71 -1.96
N ASP A 92 -5.49 -11.22 -1.57
CA ASP A 92 -5.78 -10.78 -0.19
C ASP A 92 -4.82 -9.74 0.36
N GLU A 93 -4.11 -9.02 -0.53
CA GLU A 93 -3.17 -7.95 -0.15
C GLU A 93 -2.08 -8.44 0.82
N GLU A 94 -1.60 -9.67 0.61
CA GLU A 94 -0.71 -10.34 1.57
C GLU A 94 0.55 -9.54 1.89
N ALA A 95 1.28 -9.08 0.88
CA ALA A 95 2.52 -8.35 1.09
C ALA A 95 2.28 -6.97 1.71
N SER A 96 1.32 -6.22 1.19
CA SER A 96 1.04 -4.88 1.70
C SER A 96 0.46 -4.92 3.10
N ALA A 97 -0.38 -5.90 3.42
CA ALA A 97 -0.92 -6.07 4.75
C ALA A 97 0.17 -6.41 5.77
N ARG A 98 1.11 -7.27 5.40
CA ARG A 98 2.23 -7.60 6.28
C ARG A 98 3.09 -6.37 6.56
N LEU A 99 3.45 -5.63 5.53
CA LEU A 99 4.24 -4.41 5.70
C LEU A 99 3.50 -3.38 6.56
N THR A 100 2.21 -3.23 6.36
CA THR A 100 1.39 -2.33 7.17
C THR A 100 1.48 -2.69 8.65
N ARG A 101 1.35 -3.97 8.99
CA ARG A 101 1.47 -4.42 10.39
C ARG A 101 2.85 -4.16 10.96
N VAL A 102 3.91 -4.41 10.18
CA VAL A 102 5.28 -4.16 10.59
C VAL A 102 5.49 -2.68 10.89
N LEU A 103 5.05 -1.81 10.00
CA LEU A 103 5.18 -0.37 10.16
C LEU A 103 4.40 0.15 11.37
N ARG A 104 3.20 -0.36 11.59
CA ARG A 104 2.41 0.05 12.76
C ARG A 104 3.08 -0.32 14.07
N ARG A 105 3.74 -1.47 14.14
CA ARG A 105 4.53 -1.85 15.32
C ARG A 105 5.69 -0.91 15.56
N GLN A 106 6.16 -0.24 14.53
CA GLN A 106 7.24 0.74 14.62
C GLN A 106 6.74 2.18 14.82
N GLY A 107 5.44 2.36 14.99
CA GLY A 107 4.84 3.67 15.28
C GLY A 107 4.41 4.48 14.07
N TYR A 108 4.40 3.90 12.88
CA TYR A 108 3.91 4.59 11.67
C TYR A 108 2.39 4.49 11.53
N ASP A 109 1.79 5.52 10.96
CA ASP A 109 0.38 5.53 10.58
C ASP A 109 0.24 4.86 9.20
N ALA A 110 0.25 3.54 9.19
CA ALA A 110 0.30 2.75 7.96
C ALA A 110 -1.03 2.06 7.68
N TRP A 111 -1.38 1.99 6.39
CA TRP A 111 -2.64 1.44 5.88
C TRP A 111 -2.39 0.62 4.63
N THR A 112 -3.23 -0.39 4.43
CA THR A 112 -3.23 -1.22 3.23
C THR A 112 -4.35 -0.77 2.30
N LEU A 113 -4.02 -0.53 1.03
CA LEU A 113 -5.01 -0.13 0.03
C LEU A 113 -5.93 -1.30 -0.32
N ILE A 114 -7.23 -1.13 -0.07
CA ILE A 114 -8.24 -2.14 -0.39
C ILE A 114 -8.24 -2.41 -1.89
N GLY A 115 -8.11 -3.69 -2.26
CA GLY A 115 -8.10 -4.13 -3.65
C GLY A 115 -6.80 -3.81 -4.40
N GLY A 116 -5.86 -3.14 -3.76
CA GLY A 116 -4.55 -2.85 -4.33
C GLY A 116 -4.60 -2.06 -5.63
N LEU A 117 -3.58 -2.24 -6.47
CA LEU A 117 -3.48 -1.53 -7.74
C LEU A 117 -4.65 -1.80 -8.69
N PRO A 118 -5.17 -3.04 -8.81
CA PRO A 118 -6.33 -3.27 -9.66
C PRO A 118 -7.54 -2.42 -9.31
N ALA A 119 -7.83 -2.25 -8.03
CA ALA A 119 -8.96 -1.42 -7.59
C ALA A 119 -8.73 0.06 -7.91
N TRP A 120 -7.52 0.55 -7.73
CA TRP A 120 -7.14 1.92 -8.08
C TRP A 120 -7.36 2.20 -9.57
N ARG A 121 -6.90 1.26 -10.43
CA ARG A 121 -7.07 1.36 -11.89
C ARG A 121 -8.55 1.29 -12.28
N ALA A 122 -9.30 0.37 -11.69
CA ALA A 122 -10.72 0.20 -11.99
C ALA A 122 -11.53 1.45 -11.64
N ALA A 123 -11.10 2.20 -10.64
CA ALA A 123 -11.73 3.46 -10.27
C ALA A 123 -11.41 4.60 -11.25
N GLY A 124 -10.51 4.39 -12.20
CA GLY A 124 -10.10 5.42 -13.16
C GLY A 124 -9.18 6.48 -12.58
N TYR A 125 -8.51 6.18 -11.46
CA TYR A 125 -7.64 7.13 -10.80
C TYR A 125 -6.28 7.26 -11.49
N PRO A 126 -5.56 8.38 -11.28
CA PRO A 126 -4.31 8.64 -11.99
C PRO A 126 -3.27 7.55 -11.84
N MET A 127 -2.62 7.21 -12.94
CA MET A 127 -1.51 6.25 -12.98
C MET A 127 -0.27 6.94 -13.54
N GLU A 128 0.88 6.56 -13.01
CA GLU A 128 2.19 7.00 -13.51
C GLU A 128 2.84 5.83 -14.23
N ALA A 129 3.41 6.09 -15.40
CA ALA A 129 4.09 5.04 -16.15
C ALA A 129 5.33 4.55 -15.38
N ASN A 130 5.56 3.23 -15.43
CA ASN A 130 6.79 2.68 -14.88
C ASN A 130 7.98 3.19 -15.68
N ALA A 131 9.10 3.42 -15.00
CA ALA A 131 10.35 3.74 -15.65
C ALA A 131 10.74 2.57 -16.57
N ALA A 132 11.20 2.88 -17.76
CA ALA A 132 11.62 1.89 -18.73
C ALA A 132 12.85 1.12 -18.24
#